data_6962e0e0dfcbd0c3ea35fab29e9a02e8
#
_entry.id   6962e0e0dfcbd0c3ea35fab29e9a02e8
#
_cell.length_a   1.000
_cell.length_b   1.000
_cell.length_c   1.000
_cell.angle_alpha   90.00
_cell.angle_beta   90.00
_cell.angle_gamma   90.00
#
_symmetry.space_group_name_H-M   'P 1'
#
loop_
_entity.id
_entity.type
_entity.pdbx_description
1 polymer ?
#
loop_
_entity_poly.entity_id
_entity_poly.type
_entity_poly.pdbx_seq_one_letter_code
_entity_poly.pdbx_strand_id
1 'polypeptide(L)'
;MDLCMEVNKFSMFDKIEAISQLTTSDLKAFSKRLLSRVFVEILVHGNSSPSEARNIATTIVDGLASRVPFASTVPTPRVVQLKDRVEYVHRFAGFNPNNPNNVLQTLFQIGITDLKNNSVLALLSHLVQEPAFDELRTQEQLGYIVHTSVKTNGPNIKSLMFLIQSDSYEPQHLNDRVEAFISRFRERLVAMGEEEFQSNTSAVVEEFLEKNKNLAEESSKYWNVINNKSYLFRRFQLLAAEIEKLSKAQILQFFDRYIAKDGVERKKISVQVFGSNHLEKMGEEVVDAVVIPNDNTVDFKQGMSLFPLPPSVDVTGMKL
;
A
#
# COMPACT_ATOMS: atom_id res chain seq x y z
N MET A 1 -5.86 -1.37 -8.60
CA MET A 1 -5.89 -0.64 -7.30
C MET A 1 -5.20 0.72 -7.38
N ASP A 2 -3.90 0.82 -7.70
CA ASP A 2 -3.18 2.10 -7.70
C ASP A 2 -3.74 3.12 -8.70
N LEU A 3 -4.35 2.66 -9.81
CA LEU A 3 -5.08 3.52 -10.76
C LEU A 3 -6.25 4.27 -10.13
N CYS A 4 -6.95 3.65 -9.20
CA CYS A 4 -8.07 4.27 -8.48
C CYS A 4 -7.60 5.15 -7.32
N MET A 5 -6.47 4.79 -6.70
CA MET A 5 -6.02 5.41 -5.46
C MET A 5 -5.04 6.56 -5.64
N GLU A 6 -4.23 6.56 -6.70
CA GLU A 6 -3.20 7.58 -6.93
C GLU A 6 -3.51 8.44 -8.15
N VAL A 7 -3.42 9.76 -7.99
CA VAL A 7 -3.86 10.73 -9.02
C VAL A 7 -3.08 10.57 -10.33
N ASN A 8 -1.76 10.44 -10.23
CA ASN A 8 -0.86 10.44 -11.39
C ASN A 8 -0.44 9.00 -11.77
N LYS A 9 -1.39 8.08 -11.84
CA LYS A 9 -1.15 6.72 -12.34
C LYS A 9 -1.84 6.52 -13.68
N PHE A 10 -1.09 5.91 -14.59
CA PHE A 10 -1.55 5.52 -15.92
C PHE A 10 -1.68 4.01 -15.99
N SER A 11 -2.67 3.51 -16.74
CA SER A 11 -2.84 2.09 -16.97
C SER A 11 -1.68 1.52 -17.81
N MET A 12 -1.55 0.21 -17.84
CA MET A 12 -0.59 -0.44 -18.74
C MET A 12 -0.98 -0.21 -20.21
N PHE A 13 -2.28 -0.12 -20.52
CA PHE A 13 -2.77 0.15 -21.87
C PHE A 13 -2.40 1.55 -22.34
N ASP A 14 -2.63 2.59 -21.50
CA ASP A 14 -2.23 3.97 -21.83
C ASP A 14 -0.73 4.03 -22.14
N LYS A 15 0.08 3.27 -21.41
CA LYS A 15 1.53 3.21 -21.65
C LYS A 15 1.90 2.48 -22.95
N ILE A 16 1.22 1.37 -23.25
CA ILE A 16 1.43 0.62 -24.50
C ILE A 16 1.03 1.47 -25.70
N GLU A 17 -0.11 2.15 -25.63
CA GLU A 17 -0.55 3.08 -26.68
C GLU A 17 0.44 4.22 -26.87
N ALA A 18 0.86 4.86 -25.79
CA ALA A 18 1.85 5.94 -25.85
C ALA A 18 3.18 5.47 -26.45
N ILE A 19 3.70 4.30 -26.04
CA ILE A 19 4.98 3.74 -26.57
C ILE A 19 4.91 3.51 -28.07
N SER A 20 3.77 3.09 -28.62
CA SER A 20 3.62 2.85 -30.05
C SER A 20 3.81 4.09 -30.91
N GLN A 21 3.66 5.28 -30.33
CA GLN A 21 3.77 6.59 -31.00
C GLN A 21 5.15 7.26 -30.79
N LEU A 22 6.00 6.72 -29.89
CA LEU A 22 7.27 7.34 -29.53
C LEU A 22 8.42 6.88 -30.45
N THR A 23 9.29 7.82 -30.76
CA THR A 23 10.53 7.59 -31.52
C THR A 23 11.77 7.71 -30.63
N THR A 24 12.89 7.20 -31.11
CA THR A 24 14.21 7.40 -30.44
C THR A 24 14.57 8.89 -30.29
N SER A 25 14.13 9.73 -31.23
CA SER A 25 14.33 11.19 -31.15
C SER A 25 13.57 11.79 -29.97
N ASP A 26 12.30 11.38 -29.78
CA ASP A 26 11.48 11.84 -28.65
C ASP A 26 12.10 11.45 -27.31
N LEU A 27 12.62 10.21 -27.22
CA LEU A 27 13.30 9.74 -26.02
C LEU A 27 14.56 10.56 -25.71
N LYS A 28 15.38 10.88 -26.73
CA LYS A 28 16.58 11.72 -26.58
C LYS A 28 16.22 13.14 -26.13
N ALA A 29 15.17 13.74 -26.71
CA ALA A 29 14.70 15.07 -26.33
C ALA A 29 14.12 15.05 -24.89
N PHE A 30 13.36 14.04 -24.55
CA PHE A 30 12.82 13.85 -23.21
C PHE A 30 13.91 13.68 -22.15
N SER A 31 14.92 12.85 -22.40
CA SER A 31 16.04 12.62 -21.46
C SER A 31 16.77 13.91 -21.12
N LYS A 32 17.06 14.76 -22.12
CA LYS A 32 17.68 16.09 -21.90
C LYS A 32 16.80 16.98 -21.01
N ARG A 33 15.48 17.00 -21.27
CA ARG A 33 14.54 17.80 -20.50
C ARG A 33 14.38 17.24 -19.08
N LEU A 34 14.28 15.93 -18.91
CA LEU A 34 14.15 15.26 -17.62
C LEU A 34 15.35 15.58 -16.70
N LEU A 35 16.57 15.49 -17.23
CA LEU A 35 17.79 15.70 -16.47
C LEU A 35 18.15 17.19 -16.29
N SER A 36 17.48 18.11 -16.97
CA SER A 36 17.77 19.55 -16.86
C SER A 36 17.37 20.15 -15.52
N ARG A 37 16.46 19.48 -14.77
CA ARG A 37 15.95 19.95 -13.50
C ARG A 37 15.59 18.76 -12.62
N VAL A 38 16.49 18.38 -11.72
CA VAL A 38 16.30 17.19 -10.84
C VAL A 38 16.56 17.53 -9.39
N PHE A 39 15.77 16.88 -8.50
CA PHE A 39 16.04 16.79 -7.09
C PHE A 39 16.71 15.43 -6.84
N VAL A 40 17.91 15.44 -6.27
CA VAL A 40 18.73 14.23 -6.09
C VAL A 40 18.78 13.84 -4.63
N GLU A 41 18.44 12.60 -4.36
CA GLU A 41 18.62 11.97 -3.04
C GLU A 41 19.62 10.81 -3.20
N ILE A 42 20.64 10.78 -2.37
CA ILE A 42 21.74 9.82 -2.45
C ILE A 42 21.86 9.12 -1.09
N LEU A 43 21.83 7.80 -1.12
CA LEU A 43 22.19 6.96 0.04
C LEU A 43 23.54 6.29 -0.25
N VAL A 44 24.53 6.54 0.59
CA VAL A 44 25.79 5.80 0.62
C VAL A 44 25.80 4.98 1.89
N HIS A 45 25.79 3.66 1.77
CA HIS A 45 25.74 2.75 2.88
C HIS A 45 26.76 1.61 2.69
N GLY A 46 27.57 1.36 3.72
CA GLY A 46 28.62 0.35 3.71
C GLY A 46 29.95 0.88 4.22
N ASN A 47 31.03 0.28 3.77
CA ASN A 47 32.38 0.65 4.20
C ASN A 47 32.88 1.89 3.42
N SER A 48 32.31 3.05 3.71
CA SER A 48 32.68 4.32 3.10
C SER A 48 32.72 5.42 4.15
N SER A 49 33.71 6.28 4.07
CA SER A 49 33.83 7.45 4.94
C SER A 49 32.85 8.57 4.54
N PRO A 50 32.49 9.48 5.46
CA PRO A 50 31.69 10.66 5.13
C PRO A 50 32.28 11.55 4.03
N SER A 51 33.62 11.58 3.90
CA SER A 51 34.30 12.33 2.85
C SER A 51 34.14 11.67 1.49
N GLU A 52 34.28 10.35 1.40
CA GLU A 52 34.04 9.60 0.16
C GLU A 52 32.58 9.72 -0.26
N ALA A 53 31.64 9.59 0.66
CA ALA A 53 30.21 9.76 0.37
C ALA A 53 29.90 11.16 -0.22
N ARG A 54 30.49 12.21 0.37
CA ARG A 54 30.38 13.58 -0.18
C ARG A 54 31.00 13.72 -1.56
N ASN A 55 32.16 13.12 -1.79
CA ASN A 55 32.81 13.17 -3.10
C ASN A 55 31.97 12.46 -4.18
N ILE A 56 31.41 11.30 -3.86
CA ILE A 56 30.46 10.60 -4.74
C ILE A 56 29.27 11.50 -5.08
N ALA A 57 28.64 12.09 -4.06
CA ALA A 57 27.49 12.97 -4.24
C ALA A 57 27.83 14.19 -5.09
N THR A 58 28.95 14.86 -4.85
CA THR A 58 29.43 16.01 -5.63
C THR A 58 29.67 15.61 -7.09
N THR A 59 30.35 14.50 -7.33
CA THR A 59 30.62 14.00 -8.69
C THR A 59 29.32 13.75 -9.47
N ILE A 60 28.31 13.17 -8.83
CA ILE A 60 27.00 12.91 -9.45
C ILE A 60 26.30 14.25 -9.76
N VAL A 61 26.23 15.17 -8.80
CA VAL A 61 25.53 16.45 -8.96
C VAL A 61 26.21 17.30 -10.04
N ASP A 62 27.53 17.40 -10.03
CA ASP A 62 28.30 18.17 -11.03
C ASP A 62 28.18 17.56 -12.42
N GLY A 63 28.18 16.21 -12.51
CA GLY A 63 28.01 15.49 -13.78
C GLY A 63 26.61 15.65 -14.40
N LEU A 64 25.58 15.81 -13.56
CA LEU A 64 24.22 16.09 -14.05
C LEU A 64 24.06 17.50 -14.60
N ALA A 65 24.86 18.46 -14.15
CA ALA A 65 24.80 19.88 -14.53
C ALA A 65 23.35 20.45 -14.51
N SER A 66 22.51 19.93 -13.59
CA SER A 66 21.08 20.25 -13.53
C SER A 66 20.78 21.41 -12.58
N ARG A 67 19.64 22.06 -12.83
CA ARG A 67 19.11 23.03 -11.85
C ARG A 67 18.36 22.30 -10.75
N VAL A 68 18.64 22.63 -9.49
CA VAL A 68 17.88 22.09 -8.35
C VAL A 68 16.51 22.78 -8.30
N PRO A 69 15.40 22.04 -8.35
CA PRO A 69 14.08 22.61 -8.15
C PRO A 69 13.88 23.01 -6.68
N PHE A 70 12.99 23.97 -6.43
CA PHE A 70 12.56 24.21 -5.05
C PHE A 70 11.87 22.94 -4.49
N ALA A 71 12.11 22.63 -3.23
CA ALA A 71 11.54 21.44 -2.56
C ALA A 71 10.01 21.37 -2.72
N SER A 72 9.32 22.52 -2.64
CA SER A 72 7.87 22.61 -2.86
C SER A 72 7.38 22.26 -4.27
N THR A 73 8.28 22.22 -5.26
CA THR A 73 7.95 21.89 -6.65
C THR A 73 8.30 20.45 -7.03
N VAL A 74 8.86 19.69 -6.09
CA VAL A 74 9.13 18.24 -6.31
C VAL A 74 7.80 17.50 -6.32
N PRO A 75 7.47 16.77 -7.40
CA PRO A 75 6.21 16.06 -7.49
C PRO A 75 6.10 15.03 -6.38
N THR A 76 5.00 15.09 -5.63
CA THR A 76 4.68 14.11 -4.60
C THR A 76 3.39 13.38 -5.00
N PRO A 77 3.35 12.04 -4.94
CA PRO A 77 2.13 11.30 -5.23
C PRO A 77 0.98 11.76 -4.34
N ARG A 78 -0.16 12.10 -4.97
CA ARG A 78 -1.41 12.45 -4.28
C ARG A 78 -2.30 11.22 -4.24
N VAL A 79 -2.91 10.96 -3.10
CA VAL A 79 -3.74 9.78 -2.86
C VAL A 79 -5.19 10.22 -2.59
N VAL A 80 -6.11 9.51 -3.21
CA VAL A 80 -7.55 9.68 -3.02
C VAL A 80 -7.92 9.32 -1.59
N GLN A 81 -8.72 10.19 -0.96
CA GLN A 81 -9.36 9.93 0.31
C GLN A 81 -10.76 9.39 0.07
N LEU A 82 -10.97 8.11 0.35
CA LEU A 82 -12.28 7.48 0.26
C LEU A 82 -13.23 8.07 1.31
N LYS A 83 -14.52 8.08 1.01
CA LYS A 83 -15.55 8.55 1.96
C LYS A 83 -15.83 7.48 3.01
N ASP A 84 -16.10 7.93 4.23
CA ASP A 84 -16.49 7.05 5.33
C ASP A 84 -17.79 6.32 4.99
N ARG A 85 -17.86 5.04 5.34
CA ARG A 85 -19.03 4.16 5.16
C ARG A 85 -19.48 4.02 3.71
N VAL A 86 -18.61 4.30 2.75
CA VAL A 86 -18.86 4.06 1.33
C VAL A 86 -17.96 2.94 0.85
N GLU A 87 -18.56 1.97 0.18
CA GLU A 87 -17.85 0.93 -0.54
C GLU A 87 -17.70 1.31 -2.01
N TYR A 88 -16.50 1.16 -2.55
CA TYR A 88 -16.19 1.39 -3.96
C TYR A 88 -15.77 0.09 -4.62
N VAL A 89 -16.23 -0.15 -5.84
CA VAL A 89 -15.92 -1.36 -6.60
C VAL A 89 -15.47 -0.97 -8.00
N HIS A 90 -14.31 -1.47 -8.41
CA HIS A 90 -13.80 -1.36 -9.77
C HIS A 90 -13.70 -2.75 -10.39
N ARG A 91 -14.44 -2.97 -11.48
CA ARG A 91 -14.57 -4.28 -12.15
C ARG A 91 -14.01 -4.24 -13.55
N PHE A 92 -13.24 -5.23 -13.94
CA PHE A 92 -12.76 -5.36 -15.33
C PHE A 92 -12.40 -6.81 -15.65
N ALA A 93 -12.39 -7.12 -16.96
CA ALA A 93 -11.96 -8.41 -17.47
C ALA A 93 -10.44 -8.57 -17.40
N GLY A 94 -9.97 -9.78 -17.11
CA GLY A 94 -8.55 -10.10 -17.20
C GLY A 94 -8.00 -9.88 -18.61
N PHE A 95 -6.73 -9.52 -18.73
CA PHE A 95 -6.10 -9.18 -20.02
C PHE A 95 -5.94 -10.37 -20.96
N ASN A 96 -5.75 -11.56 -20.42
CA ASN A 96 -5.70 -12.79 -21.21
C ASN A 96 -7.11 -13.41 -21.25
N PRO A 97 -7.76 -13.42 -22.43
CA PRO A 97 -9.12 -13.94 -22.56
C PRO A 97 -9.24 -15.45 -22.28
N ASN A 98 -8.11 -16.17 -22.21
CA ASN A 98 -8.09 -17.60 -21.91
C ASN A 98 -7.67 -17.90 -20.45
N ASN A 99 -7.43 -16.89 -19.64
CA ASN A 99 -7.05 -17.09 -18.24
C ASN A 99 -8.28 -17.20 -17.36
N PRO A 100 -8.53 -18.36 -16.69
CA PRO A 100 -9.69 -18.55 -15.83
C PRO A 100 -9.56 -17.83 -14.48
N ASN A 101 -8.38 -17.32 -14.11
CA ASN A 101 -8.15 -16.75 -12.81
C ASN A 101 -8.90 -15.43 -12.59
N ASN A 102 -9.69 -15.42 -11.55
CA ASN A 102 -10.30 -14.23 -10.98
C ASN A 102 -9.40 -13.66 -9.89
N VAL A 103 -9.44 -12.36 -9.68
CA VAL A 103 -8.71 -11.71 -8.58
C VAL A 103 -9.60 -10.73 -7.84
N LEU A 104 -9.61 -10.85 -6.53
CA LEU A 104 -10.10 -9.83 -5.63
C LEU A 104 -8.93 -9.15 -4.93
N GLN A 105 -8.86 -7.83 -5.01
CA GLN A 105 -8.00 -7.03 -4.13
C GLN A 105 -8.85 -6.01 -3.39
N THR A 106 -9.01 -6.17 -2.08
CA THR A 106 -9.78 -5.28 -1.22
C THR A 106 -8.86 -4.49 -0.31
N LEU A 107 -9.07 -3.17 -0.21
CA LEU A 107 -8.39 -2.30 0.74
C LEU A 107 -9.39 -1.68 1.71
N PHE A 108 -9.01 -1.69 2.98
CA PHE A 108 -9.60 -0.87 4.03
C PHE A 108 -8.65 0.29 4.31
N GLN A 109 -9.02 1.48 3.83
CA GLN A 109 -8.15 2.66 3.92
C GLN A 109 -8.20 3.26 5.31
N ILE A 110 -7.06 3.25 6.01
CA ILE A 110 -6.90 3.88 7.31
C ILE A 110 -6.60 5.38 7.15
N GLY A 111 -5.73 5.71 6.20
CA GLY A 111 -5.32 7.07 5.89
C GLY A 111 -3.91 7.41 6.37
N ILE A 112 -3.69 8.69 6.68
CA ILE A 112 -2.43 9.16 7.28
C ILE A 112 -2.37 8.66 8.72
N THR A 113 -1.32 7.93 9.03
CA THR A 113 -1.15 7.35 10.35
C THR A 113 0.05 7.94 11.07
N ASP A 114 -0.13 8.27 12.35
CA ASP A 114 0.94 8.55 13.29
C ASP A 114 1.65 7.25 13.72
N LEU A 115 2.64 7.38 14.58
CA LEU A 115 3.41 6.23 15.07
C LEU A 115 2.51 5.22 15.80
N LYS A 116 1.58 5.70 16.63
CA LYS A 116 0.67 4.85 17.41
C LYS A 116 -0.27 4.06 16.50
N ASN A 117 -0.96 4.71 15.57
CA ASN A 117 -1.85 4.04 14.64
C ASN A 117 -1.11 3.10 13.68
N ASN A 118 0.13 3.44 13.29
CA ASN A 118 1.00 2.52 12.55
C ASN A 118 1.32 1.25 13.34
N SER A 119 1.57 1.38 14.64
CA SER A 119 1.87 0.26 15.53
C SER A 119 0.63 -0.63 15.71
N VAL A 120 -0.54 -0.03 15.91
CA VAL A 120 -1.81 -0.77 15.98
C VAL A 120 -2.08 -1.52 14.68
N LEU A 121 -1.92 -0.87 13.53
CA LEU A 121 -2.15 -1.49 12.22
C LEU A 121 -1.14 -2.62 11.94
N ALA A 122 0.11 -2.48 12.36
CA ALA A 122 1.13 -3.52 12.19
C ALA A 122 0.78 -4.76 13.00
N LEU A 123 0.45 -4.60 14.29
CA LEU A 123 0.03 -5.72 15.13
C LEU A 123 -1.29 -6.33 14.64
N LEU A 124 -2.28 -5.52 14.25
CA LEU A 124 -3.53 -6.02 13.68
C LEU A 124 -3.28 -6.83 12.40
N SER A 125 -2.41 -6.34 11.51
CA SER A 125 -2.07 -7.07 10.27
C SER A 125 -1.45 -8.44 10.55
N HIS A 126 -0.59 -8.54 11.57
CA HIS A 126 -0.02 -9.80 12.03
C HIS A 126 -1.11 -10.74 12.55
N LEU A 127 -1.97 -10.24 13.46
CA LEU A 127 -3.07 -11.02 14.04
C LEU A 127 -4.09 -11.53 13.01
N VAL A 128 -4.29 -10.82 11.90
CA VAL A 128 -5.21 -11.19 10.82
C VAL A 128 -4.61 -12.23 9.88
N GLN A 129 -3.29 -12.22 9.67
CA GLN A 129 -2.64 -12.92 8.56
C GLN A 129 -2.84 -14.44 8.61
N GLU A 130 -2.51 -15.08 9.72
CA GLU A 130 -2.65 -16.53 9.86
C GLU A 130 -4.12 -16.97 9.85
N PRO A 131 -5.05 -16.36 10.63
CA PRO A 131 -6.46 -16.70 10.57
C PRO A 131 -7.09 -16.53 9.18
N ALA A 132 -6.75 -15.45 8.46
CA ALA A 132 -7.26 -15.23 7.12
C ALA A 132 -6.75 -16.30 6.13
N PHE A 133 -5.48 -16.67 6.24
CA PHE A 133 -4.91 -17.73 5.42
C PHE A 133 -5.55 -19.10 5.74
N ASP A 134 -5.66 -19.45 7.02
CA ASP A 134 -6.25 -20.72 7.42
C ASP A 134 -7.71 -20.83 6.99
N GLU A 135 -8.54 -19.83 7.29
CA GLU A 135 -9.97 -19.87 6.97
C GLU A 135 -10.22 -19.77 5.47
N LEU A 136 -9.71 -18.73 4.79
CA LEU A 136 -10.06 -18.47 3.40
C LEU A 136 -9.33 -19.39 2.41
N ARG A 137 -8.09 -19.82 2.73
CA ARG A 137 -7.33 -20.69 1.84
C ARG A 137 -7.45 -22.16 2.21
N THR A 138 -7.27 -22.53 3.50
CA THR A 138 -7.16 -23.93 3.89
C THR A 138 -8.56 -24.55 4.07
N GLN A 139 -9.45 -23.89 4.80
CA GLN A 139 -10.78 -24.42 5.10
C GLN A 139 -11.77 -24.19 3.95
N GLU A 140 -11.89 -22.95 3.46
CA GLU A 140 -12.82 -22.60 2.39
C GLU A 140 -12.28 -22.86 0.97
N GLN A 141 -11.00 -23.07 0.82
CA GLN A 141 -10.32 -23.36 -0.45
C GLN A 141 -10.62 -22.33 -1.56
N LEU A 142 -10.71 -21.04 -1.18
CA LEU A 142 -11.15 -19.99 -2.10
C LEU A 142 -10.17 -19.74 -3.25
N GLY A 143 -8.88 -20.09 -3.09
CA GLY A 143 -7.93 -19.91 -4.16
C GLY A 143 -6.48 -20.25 -3.78
N TYR A 144 -5.62 -20.25 -4.78
CA TYR A 144 -4.20 -20.57 -4.60
C TYR A 144 -3.43 -19.46 -3.86
N ILE A 145 -3.76 -18.20 -4.15
CA ILE A 145 -3.19 -17.04 -3.47
C ILE A 145 -4.25 -16.46 -2.54
N VAL A 146 -3.97 -16.49 -1.25
CA VAL A 146 -4.69 -15.70 -0.22
C VAL A 146 -3.62 -14.98 0.61
N HIS A 147 -3.64 -13.66 0.58
CA HIS A 147 -2.63 -12.83 1.22
C HIS A 147 -3.25 -11.61 1.88
N THR A 148 -2.83 -11.33 3.10
CA THR A 148 -3.18 -10.11 3.84
C THR A 148 -1.92 -9.34 4.21
N SER A 149 -1.96 -8.02 4.09
CA SER A 149 -0.81 -7.17 4.43
C SER A 149 -1.21 -5.70 4.60
N VAL A 150 -0.30 -4.91 5.12
CA VAL A 150 -0.43 -3.44 5.09
C VAL A 150 0.06 -2.91 3.75
N LYS A 151 -0.84 -2.31 2.97
CA LYS A 151 -0.47 -1.57 1.75
C LYS A 151 -0.24 -0.09 2.06
N THR A 152 0.79 0.47 1.44
CA THR A 152 1.07 1.91 1.49
C THR A 152 0.86 2.51 0.10
N ASN A 153 0.01 3.53 0.00
CA ASN A 153 -0.13 4.36 -1.18
C ASN A 153 0.49 5.73 -0.95
N GLY A 154 1.14 6.27 -1.98
CA GLY A 154 1.88 7.53 -1.85
C GLY A 154 2.87 7.50 -0.69
N PRO A 155 3.16 8.65 -0.06
CA PRO A 155 4.21 8.74 0.95
C PRO A 155 3.84 8.08 2.29
N ASN A 156 2.58 8.08 2.71
CA ASN A 156 2.20 7.56 4.05
C ASN A 156 0.72 7.23 4.23
N ILE A 157 -0.01 6.87 3.18
CA ILE A 157 -1.41 6.45 3.30
C ILE A 157 -1.46 4.94 3.48
N LYS A 158 -1.93 4.50 4.64
CA LYS A 158 -1.96 3.08 5.01
C LYS A 158 -3.34 2.47 4.80
N SER A 159 -3.33 1.20 4.43
CA SER A 159 -4.54 0.38 4.28
C SER A 159 -4.25 -1.05 4.71
N LEU A 160 -5.24 -1.72 5.29
CA LEU A 160 -5.23 -3.18 5.40
C LEU A 160 -5.72 -3.76 4.07
N MET A 161 -4.98 -4.71 3.51
CA MET A 161 -5.25 -5.30 2.20
C MET A 161 -5.55 -6.80 2.32
N PHE A 162 -6.56 -7.25 1.58
CA PHE A 162 -6.79 -8.65 1.26
C PHE A 162 -6.62 -8.85 -0.25
N LEU A 163 -5.91 -9.90 -0.63
CA LEU A 163 -5.70 -10.31 -2.02
C LEU A 163 -6.02 -11.79 -2.14
N ILE A 164 -6.96 -12.14 -3.02
CA ILE A 164 -7.33 -13.54 -3.31
C ILE A 164 -7.31 -13.73 -4.83
N GLN A 165 -6.62 -14.79 -5.29
CA GLN A 165 -6.69 -15.26 -6.67
C GLN A 165 -7.33 -16.63 -6.70
N SER A 166 -8.36 -16.78 -7.52
CA SER A 166 -9.18 -17.99 -7.64
C SER A 166 -9.43 -18.33 -9.09
N ASP A 167 -9.36 -19.59 -9.45
CA ASP A 167 -9.85 -20.13 -10.73
C ASP A 167 -11.28 -20.67 -10.65
N SER A 168 -11.81 -20.80 -9.44
CA SER A 168 -13.07 -21.49 -9.14
C SER A 168 -14.19 -20.54 -8.71
N TYR A 169 -13.85 -19.41 -8.08
CA TYR A 169 -14.81 -18.47 -7.52
C TYR A 169 -14.69 -17.09 -8.14
N GLU A 170 -15.84 -16.48 -8.46
CA GLU A 170 -15.90 -15.12 -8.98
C GLU A 170 -15.61 -14.06 -7.90
N PRO A 171 -15.19 -12.84 -8.28
CA PRO A 171 -14.68 -11.85 -7.33
C PRO A 171 -15.71 -11.35 -6.30
N GLN A 172 -17.01 -11.31 -6.62
CA GLN A 172 -18.02 -10.90 -5.64
C GLN A 172 -18.17 -11.93 -4.54
N HIS A 173 -18.19 -13.21 -4.89
CA HIS A 173 -18.18 -14.29 -3.89
C HIS A 173 -16.95 -14.19 -2.97
N LEU A 174 -15.77 -13.95 -3.55
CA LEU A 174 -14.55 -13.76 -2.75
C LEU A 174 -14.67 -12.56 -1.78
N ASN A 175 -15.26 -11.46 -2.24
CA ASN A 175 -15.53 -10.28 -1.41
C ASN A 175 -16.47 -10.60 -0.24
N ASP A 176 -17.53 -11.35 -0.50
CA ASP A 176 -18.49 -11.75 0.53
C ASP A 176 -17.85 -12.67 1.58
N ARG A 177 -16.92 -13.55 1.16
CA ARG A 177 -16.16 -14.41 2.08
C ARG A 177 -15.19 -13.60 2.94
N VAL A 178 -14.53 -12.58 2.38
CA VAL A 178 -13.70 -11.64 3.16
C VAL A 178 -14.54 -10.90 4.19
N GLU A 179 -15.74 -10.43 3.86
CA GLU A 179 -16.65 -9.77 4.81
C GLU A 179 -17.10 -10.72 5.94
N ALA A 180 -17.44 -11.95 5.57
CA ALA A 180 -17.80 -12.97 6.56
C ALA A 180 -16.61 -13.30 7.49
N PHE A 181 -15.41 -13.42 6.94
CA PHE A 181 -14.18 -13.58 7.72
C PHE A 181 -13.97 -12.41 8.69
N ILE A 182 -14.09 -11.17 8.25
CA ILE A 182 -13.94 -9.97 9.08
C ILE A 182 -14.88 -10.03 10.31
N SER A 183 -16.13 -10.46 10.11
CA SER A 183 -17.10 -10.58 11.19
C SER A 183 -16.69 -11.65 12.20
N ARG A 184 -16.28 -12.85 11.74
CA ARG A 184 -15.79 -13.93 12.60
C ARG A 184 -14.47 -13.59 13.30
N PHE A 185 -13.58 -12.90 12.60
CA PHE A 185 -12.30 -12.48 13.15
C PHE A 185 -12.49 -11.50 14.32
N ARG A 186 -13.48 -10.61 14.25
CA ARG A 186 -13.84 -9.77 15.39
C ARG A 186 -14.20 -10.58 16.64
N GLU A 187 -15.00 -11.62 16.48
CA GLU A 187 -15.36 -12.51 17.59
C GLU A 187 -14.13 -13.24 18.15
N ARG A 188 -13.27 -13.74 17.27
CA ARG A 188 -11.99 -14.34 17.65
C ARG A 188 -11.10 -13.36 18.42
N LEU A 189 -11.01 -12.11 17.97
CA LEU A 189 -10.22 -11.08 18.63
C LEU A 189 -10.78 -10.74 20.03
N VAL A 190 -12.10 -10.72 20.19
CA VAL A 190 -12.76 -10.56 21.52
C VAL A 190 -12.43 -11.73 22.43
N ALA A 191 -12.51 -12.95 21.93
CA ALA A 191 -12.28 -14.20 22.69
C ALA A 191 -10.79 -14.46 23.00
N MET A 192 -9.86 -13.83 22.28
CA MET A 192 -8.41 -14.00 22.43
C MET A 192 -7.98 -13.78 23.88
N GLY A 193 -7.27 -14.76 24.48
CA GLY A 193 -6.71 -14.67 25.81
C GLY A 193 -5.55 -13.66 25.90
N GLU A 194 -5.27 -13.19 27.10
CA GLU A 194 -4.17 -12.22 27.30
C GLU A 194 -2.81 -12.85 26.96
N GLU A 195 -2.59 -14.12 27.30
CA GLU A 195 -1.35 -14.84 27.00
C GLU A 195 -1.11 -14.96 25.49
N GLU A 196 -2.16 -15.31 24.72
CA GLU A 196 -2.10 -15.37 23.26
C GLU A 196 -1.82 -13.99 22.65
N PHE A 197 -2.47 -12.94 23.17
CA PHE A 197 -2.24 -11.57 22.71
C PHE A 197 -0.79 -11.13 22.97
N GLN A 198 -0.25 -11.39 24.16
CA GLN A 198 1.13 -11.05 24.51
C GLN A 198 2.14 -11.84 23.66
N SER A 199 1.88 -13.11 23.38
CA SER A 199 2.73 -13.93 22.51
C SER A 199 2.83 -13.34 21.11
N ASN A 200 1.70 -12.95 20.50
CA ASN A 200 1.66 -12.30 19.20
C ASN A 200 2.37 -10.93 19.23
N THR A 201 2.16 -10.15 20.27
CA THR A 201 2.81 -8.85 20.47
C THR A 201 4.33 -9.02 20.49
N SER A 202 4.84 -9.98 21.28
CA SER A 202 6.26 -10.27 21.37
C SER A 202 6.84 -10.73 20.03
N ALA A 203 6.13 -11.57 19.28
CA ALA A 203 6.56 -12.04 17.95
C ALA A 203 6.76 -10.87 16.96
N VAL A 204 5.84 -9.91 16.94
CA VAL A 204 5.97 -8.72 16.06
C VAL A 204 7.12 -7.82 16.50
N VAL A 205 7.30 -7.65 17.81
CA VAL A 205 8.44 -6.87 18.35
C VAL A 205 9.76 -7.50 17.97
N GLU A 206 9.90 -8.82 18.12
CA GLU A 206 11.10 -9.56 17.74
C GLU A 206 11.38 -9.45 16.23
N GLU A 207 10.37 -9.60 15.39
CA GLU A 207 10.48 -9.42 13.94
C GLU A 207 11.00 -8.03 13.57
N PHE A 208 10.47 -6.96 14.20
CA PHE A 208 10.89 -5.59 13.91
C PHE A 208 12.32 -5.27 14.40
N LEU A 209 12.76 -5.94 15.45
CA LEU A 209 14.09 -5.77 16.04
C LEU A 209 15.11 -6.77 15.48
N GLU A 210 14.68 -7.70 14.60
CA GLU A 210 15.58 -8.67 13.98
C GLU A 210 16.72 -7.94 13.24
N LYS A 211 17.95 -8.40 13.50
CA LYS A 211 19.15 -7.86 12.84
C LYS A 211 19.11 -8.18 11.35
N ASN A 212 19.48 -7.21 10.55
CA ASN A 212 19.58 -7.40 9.10
C ASN A 212 20.61 -8.51 8.79
N LYS A 213 20.26 -9.40 7.88
CA LYS A 213 21.10 -10.57 7.50
C LYS A 213 22.29 -10.17 6.62
N ASN A 214 22.14 -9.06 5.90
CA ASN A 214 23.17 -8.57 4.98
C ASN A 214 23.00 -7.07 4.71
N LEU A 215 24.03 -6.48 4.08
CA LEU A 215 24.07 -5.06 3.73
C LEU A 215 22.93 -4.63 2.80
N ALA A 216 22.51 -5.50 1.87
CA ALA A 216 21.45 -5.15 0.92
C ALA A 216 20.09 -5.00 1.60
N GLU A 217 19.79 -5.87 2.57
CA GLU A 217 18.58 -5.78 3.38
C GLU A 217 18.55 -4.48 4.18
N GLU A 218 19.64 -4.15 4.85
CA GLU A 218 19.74 -2.92 5.62
C GLU A 218 19.66 -1.67 4.74
N SER A 219 20.36 -1.66 3.61
CA SER A 219 20.27 -0.58 2.61
C SER A 219 18.85 -0.39 2.11
N SER A 220 18.12 -1.49 1.88
CA SER A 220 16.72 -1.44 1.42
C SER A 220 15.81 -0.83 2.49
N LYS A 221 16.02 -1.14 3.77
CA LYS A 221 15.28 -0.51 4.87
C LYS A 221 15.49 1.01 4.90
N TYR A 222 16.73 1.48 4.76
CA TYR A 222 17.04 2.92 4.72
C TYR A 222 16.50 3.59 3.45
N TRP A 223 16.65 2.94 2.30
CA TRP A 223 16.15 3.48 1.04
C TRP A 223 14.62 3.61 1.01
N ASN A 224 13.90 2.65 1.60
CA ASN A 224 12.44 2.72 1.74
C ASN A 224 11.99 3.94 2.55
N VAL A 225 12.73 4.31 3.59
CA VAL A 225 12.43 5.49 4.43
C VAL A 225 12.65 6.80 3.65
N ILE A 226 13.62 6.83 2.76
CA ILE A 226 13.87 7.94 1.86
C ILE A 226 12.77 8.02 0.78
N ASN A 227 12.46 6.89 0.14
CA ASN A 227 11.46 6.82 -0.94
C ASN A 227 10.07 7.26 -0.48
N ASN A 228 9.64 6.86 0.70
CA ASN A 228 8.35 7.26 1.24
C ASN A 228 8.37 8.62 1.95
N LYS A 229 9.50 9.36 1.86
CA LYS A 229 9.70 10.71 2.42
C LYS A 229 9.44 10.80 3.93
N SER A 230 9.49 9.69 4.64
CA SER A 230 9.33 9.71 6.11
C SER A 230 10.62 10.08 6.84
N TYR A 231 11.78 9.76 6.27
CA TYR A 231 13.12 9.94 6.85
C TYR A 231 13.26 9.44 8.29
N LEU A 232 12.38 8.51 8.69
CA LEU A 232 12.35 7.95 10.03
C LEU A 232 13.23 6.68 10.07
N PHE A 233 14.55 6.85 10.12
CA PHE A 233 15.52 5.76 10.01
C PHE A 233 15.44 4.75 11.16
N ARG A 234 14.97 5.18 12.34
CA ARG A 234 14.71 4.31 13.50
C ARG A 234 13.28 3.82 13.60
N ARG A 235 12.57 3.76 12.46
CA ARG A 235 11.14 3.46 12.43
C ARG A 235 10.80 2.14 13.13
N PHE A 236 11.57 1.08 12.86
CA PHE A 236 11.27 -0.25 13.40
C PHE A 236 11.44 -0.30 14.91
N GLN A 237 12.49 0.35 15.46
CA GLN A 237 12.68 0.44 16.90
C GLN A 237 11.55 1.24 17.58
N LEU A 238 11.12 2.32 16.95
CA LEU A 238 10.02 3.14 17.46
C LEU A 238 8.68 2.38 17.42
N LEU A 239 8.41 1.66 16.32
CA LEU A 239 7.22 0.82 16.20
C LEU A 239 7.23 -0.30 17.24
N ALA A 240 8.33 -1.02 17.42
CA ALA A 240 8.48 -2.06 18.42
C ALA A 240 8.18 -1.53 19.84
N ALA A 241 8.77 -0.40 20.21
CA ALA A 241 8.56 0.23 21.52
C ALA A 241 7.10 0.72 21.74
N GLU A 242 6.37 1.05 20.69
CA GLU A 242 4.94 1.38 20.79
C GLU A 242 4.07 0.13 20.82
N ILE A 243 4.41 -0.92 20.05
CA ILE A 243 3.68 -2.20 20.00
C ILE A 243 3.68 -2.86 21.39
N GLU A 244 4.80 -2.83 22.12
CA GLU A 244 4.91 -3.37 23.48
C GLU A 244 3.91 -2.76 24.47
N LYS A 245 3.40 -1.55 24.21
CA LYS A 245 2.46 -0.83 25.07
C LYS A 245 1.00 -1.06 24.68
N LEU A 246 0.74 -1.74 23.57
CA LEU A 246 -0.60 -1.92 23.05
C LEU A 246 -1.38 -2.93 23.90
N SER A 247 -2.65 -2.62 24.09
CA SER A 247 -3.62 -3.53 24.70
C SER A 247 -4.56 -4.12 23.64
N LYS A 248 -5.11 -5.28 23.92
CA LYS A 248 -6.16 -5.90 23.09
C LYS A 248 -7.33 -4.94 22.85
N ALA A 249 -7.71 -4.15 23.86
CA ALA A 249 -8.79 -3.17 23.74
C ALA A 249 -8.51 -2.10 22.69
N GLN A 250 -7.26 -1.66 22.54
CA GLN A 250 -6.88 -0.68 21.50
C GLN A 250 -6.95 -1.30 20.10
N ILE A 251 -6.57 -2.57 19.95
CA ILE A 251 -6.70 -3.29 18.67
C ILE A 251 -8.18 -3.45 18.29
N LEU A 252 -9.03 -3.85 19.25
CA LEU A 252 -10.48 -3.96 19.03
C LEU A 252 -11.11 -2.62 18.64
N GLN A 253 -10.79 -1.55 19.37
CA GLN A 253 -11.29 -0.21 19.06
C GLN A 253 -10.89 0.24 17.64
N PHE A 254 -9.64 -0.02 17.25
CA PHE A 254 -9.15 0.30 15.90
C PHE A 254 -9.85 -0.55 14.84
N PHE A 255 -10.00 -1.84 15.08
CA PHE A 255 -10.70 -2.75 14.17
C PHE A 255 -12.16 -2.32 13.99
N ASP A 256 -12.88 -2.06 15.08
CA ASP A 256 -14.27 -1.62 15.07
C ASP A 256 -14.47 -0.28 14.35
N ARG A 257 -13.49 0.61 14.43
CA ARG A 257 -13.54 1.93 13.79
C ARG A 257 -13.32 1.88 12.28
N TYR A 258 -12.33 1.10 11.82
CA TYR A 258 -11.83 1.17 10.44
C TYR A 258 -12.15 -0.05 9.57
N ILE A 259 -12.36 -1.23 10.17
CA ILE A 259 -12.45 -2.49 9.44
C ILE A 259 -13.84 -3.13 9.54
N ALA A 260 -14.42 -3.19 10.75
CA ALA A 260 -15.72 -3.78 10.99
C ALA A 260 -16.80 -3.17 10.08
N LYS A 261 -17.82 -3.97 9.71
CA LYS A 261 -18.87 -3.59 8.75
C LYS A 261 -19.55 -2.26 9.12
N ASP A 262 -19.80 -2.04 10.39
CA ASP A 262 -20.47 -0.83 10.92
C ASP A 262 -19.47 0.26 11.37
N GLY A 263 -18.19 0.12 11.02
CA GLY A 263 -17.15 1.04 11.43
C GLY A 263 -17.39 2.47 10.97
N VAL A 264 -17.31 3.41 11.89
CA VAL A 264 -17.66 4.83 11.63
C VAL A 264 -16.74 5.52 10.63
N GLU A 265 -15.50 5.05 10.53
CA GLU A 265 -14.50 5.54 9.56
C GLU A 265 -14.06 4.42 8.59
N ARG A 266 -14.93 3.42 8.41
CA ARG A 266 -14.66 2.39 7.42
C ARG A 266 -14.69 2.96 6.02
N LYS A 267 -13.60 2.77 5.29
CA LYS A 267 -13.40 3.20 3.90
C LYS A 267 -12.94 2.00 3.11
N LYS A 268 -13.78 1.50 2.21
CA LYS A 268 -13.47 0.28 1.47
C LYS A 268 -13.44 0.53 -0.03
N ILE A 269 -12.47 -0.06 -0.68
CA ILE A 269 -12.42 -0.19 -2.14
C ILE A 269 -12.02 -1.61 -2.51
N SER A 270 -12.73 -2.23 -3.44
CA SER A 270 -12.36 -3.50 -4.04
C SER A 270 -12.10 -3.37 -5.53
N VAL A 271 -11.06 -4.02 -6.00
CA VAL A 271 -10.77 -4.22 -7.41
C VAL A 271 -11.03 -5.68 -7.72
N GLN A 272 -11.93 -5.91 -8.68
CA GLN A 272 -12.44 -7.21 -9.08
C GLN A 272 -12.03 -7.49 -10.52
N VAL A 273 -11.13 -8.46 -10.72
CA VAL A 273 -10.70 -8.91 -12.04
C VAL A 273 -11.43 -10.22 -12.37
N PHE A 274 -12.17 -10.24 -13.46
CA PHE A 274 -12.92 -11.41 -13.90
C PHE A 274 -12.10 -12.24 -14.89
N GLY A 275 -11.91 -13.51 -14.56
CA GLY A 275 -11.34 -14.51 -15.45
C GLY A 275 -12.34 -14.96 -16.54
N SER A 276 -11.83 -15.70 -17.52
CA SER A 276 -12.61 -16.13 -18.69
C SER A 276 -13.86 -16.95 -18.36
N ASN A 277 -13.85 -17.67 -17.24
CA ASN A 277 -14.95 -18.54 -16.80
C ASN A 277 -16.06 -17.81 -16.01
N HIS A 278 -15.90 -16.52 -15.70
CA HIS A 278 -16.90 -15.74 -14.96
C HIS A 278 -17.15 -14.34 -15.56
N LEU A 279 -16.80 -14.13 -16.82
CA LEU A 279 -16.98 -12.83 -17.50
C LEU A 279 -18.43 -12.36 -17.55
N GLU A 280 -19.38 -13.29 -17.65
CA GLU A 280 -20.81 -13.01 -17.66
C GLU A 280 -21.30 -12.36 -16.37
N LYS A 281 -20.65 -12.65 -15.23
CA LYS A 281 -20.99 -12.08 -13.92
C LYS A 281 -20.47 -10.66 -13.71
N MET A 282 -19.55 -10.19 -14.54
CA MET A 282 -19.01 -8.84 -14.44
C MET A 282 -20.08 -7.75 -14.56
N GLY A 283 -21.15 -8.02 -15.33
CA GLY A 283 -22.27 -7.10 -15.53
C GLY A 283 -23.36 -7.15 -14.47
N GLU A 284 -23.29 -8.06 -13.50
CA GLU A 284 -24.29 -8.16 -12.43
C GLU A 284 -24.29 -6.91 -11.54
N GLU A 285 -25.47 -6.52 -11.05
CA GLU A 285 -25.64 -5.37 -10.18
C GLU A 285 -24.84 -5.55 -8.87
N VAL A 286 -24.18 -4.48 -8.46
CA VAL A 286 -23.51 -4.42 -7.15
C VAL A 286 -24.39 -3.62 -6.21
N VAL A 287 -24.88 -4.29 -5.18
CA VAL A 287 -25.74 -3.67 -4.17
C VAL A 287 -24.85 -2.95 -3.13
N ASP A 288 -25.28 -1.77 -2.67
CA ASP A 288 -24.66 -0.99 -1.61
C ASP A 288 -23.22 -0.52 -1.89
N ALA A 289 -22.79 -0.48 -3.16
CA ALA A 289 -21.47 0.01 -3.51
C ALA A 289 -21.49 0.98 -4.70
N VAL A 290 -20.52 1.88 -4.74
CA VAL A 290 -20.30 2.79 -5.87
C VAL A 290 -19.37 2.13 -6.88
N VAL A 291 -19.89 1.84 -8.06
CA VAL A 291 -19.10 1.24 -9.15
C VAL A 291 -18.24 2.32 -9.81
N ILE A 292 -16.94 2.08 -9.88
CA ILE A 292 -15.98 2.94 -10.59
C ILE A 292 -15.92 2.45 -12.04
N PRO A 293 -16.28 3.28 -13.03
CA PRO A 293 -16.26 2.89 -14.45
C PRO A 293 -14.83 2.57 -14.93
N ASN A 294 -14.71 1.60 -15.86
CA ASN A 294 -13.40 1.16 -16.36
C ASN A 294 -12.71 2.21 -17.22
N ASP A 295 -13.47 2.95 -17.98
CA ASP A 295 -13.01 4.01 -18.88
C ASP A 295 -12.85 5.37 -18.18
N ASN A 296 -13.23 5.48 -16.93
CA ASN A 296 -13.34 6.77 -16.26
C ASN A 296 -12.81 6.80 -14.82
N THR A 297 -11.68 6.14 -14.56
CA THR A 297 -10.99 6.26 -13.26
C THR A 297 -10.48 7.69 -12.99
N VAL A 298 -10.34 8.50 -14.05
CA VAL A 298 -9.92 9.91 -13.93
C VAL A 298 -11.02 10.74 -13.31
N ASP A 299 -12.24 10.66 -13.80
CA ASP A 299 -13.38 11.41 -13.26
C ASP A 299 -13.71 10.97 -11.82
N PHE A 300 -13.61 9.68 -11.54
CA PHE A 300 -13.72 9.20 -10.17
C PHE A 300 -12.74 9.93 -9.24
N LYS A 301 -11.46 10.00 -9.61
CA LYS A 301 -10.43 10.68 -8.82
C LYS A 301 -10.65 12.18 -8.70
N GLN A 302 -11.15 12.84 -9.77
CA GLN A 302 -11.47 14.27 -9.76
C GLN A 302 -12.66 14.60 -8.83
N GLY A 303 -13.60 13.68 -8.69
CA GLY A 303 -14.75 13.80 -7.78
C GLY A 303 -14.43 13.52 -6.31
N MET A 304 -13.18 13.15 -5.98
CA MET A 304 -12.79 12.74 -4.64
C MET A 304 -11.88 13.77 -3.97
N SER A 305 -11.96 13.85 -2.64
CA SER A 305 -10.97 14.54 -1.83
C SER A 305 -9.63 13.83 -1.89
N LEU A 306 -8.54 14.58 -1.72
CA LEU A 306 -7.20 14.02 -1.67
C LEU A 306 -6.62 14.21 -0.27
N PHE A 307 -5.88 13.22 0.20
CA PHE A 307 -5.12 13.40 1.43
C PHE A 307 -4.15 14.59 1.32
N PRO A 308 -3.95 15.34 2.39
CA PRO A 308 -2.95 16.40 2.41
C PRO A 308 -1.56 15.82 2.14
N LEU A 309 -0.71 16.61 1.53
CA LEU A 309 0.71 16.27 1.40
C LEU A 309 1.34 16.21 2.79
N PRO A 310 2.28 15.27 3.02
CA PRO A 310 3.07 15.31 4.25
C PRO A 310 3.79 16.66 4.34
N PRO A 311 3.99 17.19 5.55
CA PRO A 311 4.83 18.38 5.72
C PRO A 311 6.21 18.12 5.11
N SER A 312 6.77 19.13 4.46
CA SER A 312 8.14 19.04 3.95
C SER A 312 9.08 18.78 5.13
N VAL A 313 9.77 17.66 5.09
CA VAL A 313 10.77 17.37 6.13
C VAL A 313 12.02 18.18 5.81
N ASP A 314 12.39 19.08 6.71
CA ASP A 314 13.70 19.75 6.63
C ASP A 314 14.80 18.74 6.99
N VAL A 315 15.46 18.24 5.97
CA VAL A 315 16.56 17.26 6.13
C VAL A 315 17.92 17.92 6.40
N THR A 316 17.99 19.26 6.38
CA THR A 316 19.27 20.00 6.50
C THR A 316 19.93 19.87 7.87
N GLY A 317 19.22 19.38 8.87
CA GLY A 317 19.73 19.17 10.24
C GLY A 317 19.72 17.73 10.74
N MET A 318 19.30 16.75 9.92
CA MET A 318 19.26 15.34 10.33
C MET A 318 20.69 14.79 10.48
N LYS A 319 21.09 14.55 11.73
CA LYS A 319 22.23 13.67 12.03
C LYS A 319 21.73 12.22 11.93
N LEU A 320 22.32 11.45 11.05
CA LEU A 320 22.17 9.99 10.96
C LEU A 320 22.72 9.32 12.22
#